data_a20972ac12edc795bbaee3bd98a61ccd
#
_entry.id   a20972ac12edc795bbaee3bd98a61ccd
#
_cell.length_a   1.000
_cell.length_b   1.000
_cell.length_c   1.000
_cell.angle_alpha   90.00
_cell.angle_beta   90.00
_cell.angle_gamma   90.00
#
_symmetry.space_group_name_H-M   'P 1'
#
loop_
_entity.id
_entity.type
_entity.pdbx_description
1 polymer ?
#
loop_
_entity_poly.entity_id
_entity_poly.type
_entity_poly.pdbx_seq_one_letter_code
_entity_poly.pdbx_strand_id
1 'polypeptide(L)'
;MAIQIEIPACRIKKIEILRSIVVIYICGTGGVFMKNIDIHGMTNMELIRGEIAEWYWATDYIHGDLYEAEELFRQGHLVRSNRLYLIHYPDGMIYEPVHSADGQYLGTPVYDGSSVVLLVVSFTESVIRIMRFLHQQVEVQEVARLPLSAVKDCYNLMLHTSPLSLTRQPNDGTFEIIWPEHVRFAINDREALNFRDGDKLYFNVWYEACLLYTSDAADD
;
A
#
# COMPACT_ATOMS: atom_id res chain seq x y z
N MET A 1 16.78 -2.95 -9.48
CA MET A 1 16.27 -1.62 -9.88
C MET A 1 16.79 -0.63 -8.86
N ALA A 2 17.58 0.38 -9.26
CA ALA A 2 18.12 1.37 -8.34
C ALA A 2 17.18 2.57 -8.32
N ILE A 3 16.67 2.95 -7.16
CA ILE A 3 15.84 4.14 -6.99
C ILE A 3 16.76 5.23 -6.42
N GLN A 4 16.90 6.32 -7.15
CA GLN A 4 17.64 7.50 -6.71
C GLN A 4 16.64 8.52 -6.20
N ILE A 5 16.71 8.83 -4.89
CA ILE A 5 15.86 9.82 -4.24
C ILE A 5 16.74 11.01 -3.84
N GLU A 6 16.44 12.20 -4.34
CA GLU A 6 17.10 13.45 -3.93
C GLU A 6 16.28 14.13 -2.82
N ILE A 7 16.94 14.40 -1.67
CA ILE A 7 16.38 15.16 -0.55
C ILE A 7 17.26 16.39 -0.26
N PRO A 8 16.68 17.60 -0.01
CA PRO A 8 17.41 18.88 -0.02
C PRO A 8 18.35 19.17 1.16
N ALA A 9 18.76 18.22 2.01
CA ALA A 9 19.78 18.46 3.04
C ALA A 9 20.60 17.22 3.44
N CYS A 10 20.24 16.04 2.97
CA CYS A 10 21.05 14.82 3.15
C CYS A 10 20.91 13.98 1.89
N ARG A 11 21.97 13.86 1.12
CA ARG A 11 21.94 13.13 -0.15
C ARG A 11 22.04 11.64 0.11
N ILE A 12 20.94 10.90 -0.05
CA ILE A 12 21.01 9.46 -0.26
C ILE A 12 21.64 9.23 -1.63
N LYS A 13 22.74 8.47 -1.68
CA LYS A 13 23.35 8.13 -2.95
C LYS A 13 22.77 6.90 -3.60
N LYS A 14 22.22 5.94 -2.81
CA LYS A 14 21.70 4.68 -3.36
C LYS A 14 20.95 3.87 -2.31
N ILE A 15 19.89 3.19 -2.71
CA ILE A 15 19.30 2.07 -1.99
C ILE A 15 19.46 0.83 -2.86
N GLU A 16 20.04 -0.22 -2.32
CA GLU A 16 20.17 -1.53 -2.98
C GLU A 16 19.49 -2.60 -2.16
N ILE A 17 18.69 -3.43 -2.80
CA ILE A 17 18.08 -4.60 -2.18
C ILE A 17 18.89 -5.81 -2.62
N LEU A 18 19.58 -6.44 -1.69
CA LEU A 18 20.37 -7.65 -1.88
C LEU A 18 19.78 -8.76 -1.01
N ARG A 19 19.02 -9.67 -1.60
CA ARG A 19 18.45 -10.87 -0.94
C ARG A 19 17.75 -10.54 0.34
N SER A 20 17.10 -9.97 0.91
CA SER A 20 16.57 -9.69 2.27
C SER A 20 17.32 -8.62 3.05
N ILE A 21 18.31 -7.98 2.44
CA ILE A 21 19.06 -6.89 3.07
C ILE A 21 18.85 -5.62 2.26
N VAL A 22 18.39 -4.57 2.94
CA VAL A 22 18.33 -3.22 2.39
C VAL A 22 19.56 -2.46 2.81
N VAL A 23 20.25 -1.87 1.84
CA VAL A 23 21.42 -1.05 2.08
C VAL A 23 21.05 0.40 1.89
N ILE A 24 21.12 1.19 2.96
CA ILE A 24 20.88 2.63 2.92
C ILE A 24 22.24 3.35 2.95
N TYR A 25 22.46 4.20 1.96
CA TYR A 25 23.64 5.07 1.91
C TYR A 25 23.28 6.46 2.42
N ILE A 26 23.81 6.82 3.59
CA ILE A 26 23.59 8.12 4.21
C ILE A 26 24.83 8.97 3.99
N CYS A 27 24.68 10.13 3.35
CA CYS A 27 25.75 11.09 3.16
C CYS A 27 25.74 12.15 4.27
N GLY A 28 26.70 12.13 5.19
CA GLY A 28 26.88 13.13 6.21
C GLY A 28 28.15 13.95 5.99
N THR A 29 28.41 14.96 6.82
CA THR A 29 29.58 15.86 6.75
C THR A 29 30.94 15.16 6.93
N GLY A 30 30.94 13.85 7.27
CA GLY A 30 32.15 13.02 7.48
C GLY A 30 32.30 11.85 6.52
N GLY A 31 31.46 11.69 5.52
CA GLY A 31 31.53 10.58 4.57
C GLY A 31 30.18 9.92 4.26
N VAL A 32 30.23 8.82 3.51
CA VAL A 32 29.06 7.98 3.20
C VAL A 32 29.03 6.83 4.21
N PHE A 33 28.00 6.77 5.01
CA PHE A 33 27.74 5.66 5.91
C PHE A 33 26.78 4.68 5.25
N MET A 34 27.06 3.39 5.39
CA MET A 34 26.21 2.33 4.88
C MET A 34 25.57 1.61 6.04
N LYS A 35 24.24 1.52 6.03
CA LYS A 35 23.48 0.76 7.00
C LYS A 35 22.80 -0.41 6.29
N ASN A 36 23.08 -1.61 6.77
CA ASN A 36 22.40 -2.83 6.34
C ASN A 36 21.19 -3.06 7.24
N ILE A 37 20.03 -3.26 6.62
CA ILE A 37 18.77 -3.54 7.29
C ILE A 37 18.31 -4.92 6.84
N ASP A 38 18.20 -5.85 7.79
CA ASP A 38 17.61 -7.18 7.51
C ASP A 38 16.08 -7.06 7.53
N ILE A 39 15.45 -7.27 6.38
CA ILE A 39 14.00 -7.27 6.24
C ILE A 39 13.39 -8.67 6.37
N HIS A 40 14.07 -9.56 7.10
CA HIS A 40 13.56 -10.87 7.53
C HIS A 40 13.00 -11.76 6.41
N GLY A 41 13.68 -11.76 5.26
CA GLY A 41 13.31 -12.60 4.11
C GLY A 41 12.31 -11.96 3.15
N MET A 42 11.85 -10.74 3.40
CA MET A 42 11.05 -10.00 2.44
C MET A 42 11.86 -9.68 1.20
N THR A 43 11.26 -9.80 0.03
CA THR A 43 11.93 -9.55 -1.26
C THR A 43 11.57 -8.20 -1.85
N ASN A 44 10.46 -7.62 -1.44
CA ASN A 44 9.96 -6.35 -1.95
C ASN A 44 9.89 -5.33 -0.82
N MET A 45 10.38 -4.13 -1.12
CA MET A 45 10.24 -2.97 -0.26
C MET A 45 9.76 -1.80 -1.11
N GLU A 46 8.71 -1.15 -0.68
CA GLU A 46 8.09 -0.03 -1.38
C GLU A 46 8.05 1.20 -0.48
N LEU A 47 8.13 2.37 -1.12
CA LEU A 47 7.91 3.64 -0.43
C LEU A 47 6.43 3.80 -0.12
N ILE A 48 6.10 4.12 1.13
CA ILE A 48 4.75 4.55 1.48
C ILE A 48 4.56 5.96 0.93
N ARG A 49 3.58 6.12 0.05
CA ARG A 49 3.29 7.41 -0.59
C ARG A 49 2.83 8.42 0.45
N GLY A 50 3.41 9.62 0.40
CA GLY A 50 3.11 10.74 1.28
C GLY A 50 3.97 11.95 0.92
N GLU A 51 3.78 13.07 1.60
CA GLU A 51 4.55 14.31 1.36
C GLU A 51 6.03 14.18 1.72
N ILE A 52 6.35 13.27 2.64
CA ILE A 52 7.70 13.03 3.13
C ILE A 52 8.05 11.56 2.90
N ALA A 53 9.18 11.30 2.23
CA ALA A 53 9.67 9.96 1.93
C ALA A 53 10.43 9.37 3.14
N GLU A 54 9.74 9.20 4.28
CA GLU A 54 10.34 8.70 5.52
C GLU A 54 9.98 7.24 5.83
N TRP A 55 8.95 6.71 5.16
CA TRP A 55 8.45 5.38 5.46
C TRP A 55 8.48 4.47 4.27
N TYR A 56 8.99 3.26 4.49
CA TYR A 56 8.92 2.15 3.56
C TYR A 56 8.15 1.00 4.22
N TRP A 57 7.62 0.11 3.41
CA TRP A 57 6.98 -1.10 3.87
C TRP A 57 7.42 -2.31 3.05
N ALA A 58 7.35 -3.47 3.66
CA ALA A 58 7.65 -4.75 3.03
C ALA A 58 6.62 -5.80 3.46
N THR A 59 6.24 -6.68 2.54
CA THR A 59 5.30 -7.79 2.80
C THR A 59 5.69 -9.01 1.98
N ASP A 60 5.24 -10.18 2.39
CA ASP A 60 5.56 -11.45 1.75
C ASP A 60 4.54 -11.94 0.72
N TYR A 61 3.37 -11.33 0.62
CA TYR A 61 2.31 -11.69 -0.35
C TYR A 61 2.01 -13.20 -0.45
N ILE A 62 2.00 -13.91 0.67
CA ILE A 62 1.89 -15.39 0.68
C ILE A 62 0.62 -15.91 -0.04
N HIS A 63 -0.45 -15.13 -0.03
CA HIS A 63 -1.75 -15.49 -0.61
C HIS A 63 -2.23 -14.52 -1.70
N GLY A 64 -1.28 -13.92 -2.42
CA GLY A 64 -1.62 -12.91 -3.42
C GLY A 64 -2.12 -11.60 -2.81
N ASP A 65 -3.11 -10.99 -3.45
CA ASP A 65 -3.74 -9.76 -2.95
C ASP A 65 -4.87 -10.05 -1.93
N LEU A 66 -5.48 -9.00 -1.41
CA LEU A 66 -6.56 -9.11 -0.42
C LEU A 66 -7.79 -9.85 -0.97
N TYR A 67 -8.12 -9.65 -2.25
CA TYR A 67 -9.26 -10.31 -2.87
C TYR A 67 -9.01 -11.80 -3.07
N GLU A 68 -7.81 -12.17 -3.52
CA GLU A 68 -7.40 -13.58 -3.66
C GLU A 68 -7.42 -14.30 -2.30
N ALA A 69 -6.94 -13.65 -1.24
CA ALA A 69 -7.01 -14.18 0.12
C ALA A 69 -8.45 -14.38 0.59
N GLU A 70 -9.36 -13.44 0.29
CA GLU A 70 -10.78 -13.59 0.59
C GLU A 70 -11.41 -14.77 -0.16
N GLU A 71 -11.09 -14.95 -1.44
CA GLU A 71 -11.59 -16.07 -2.24
C GLU A 71 -11.13 -17.42 -1.67
N LEU A 72 -9.86 -17.54 -1.30
CA LEU A 72 -9.32 -18.73 -0.64
C LEU A 72 -10.08 -19.03 0.65
N PHE A 73 -10.30 -18.02 1.48
CA PHE A 73 -11.05 -18.18 2.73
C PHE A 73 -12.50 -18.63 2.49
N ARG A 74 -13.19 -18.05 1.51
CA ARG A 74 -14.56 -18.44 1.12
C ARG A 74 -14.65 -19.88 0.62
N GLN A 75 -13.58 -20.39 0.01
CA GLN A 75 -13.46 -21.78 -0.43
C GLN A 75 -13.10 -22.74 0.71
N GLY A 76 -12.95 -22.26 1.94
CA GLY A 76 -12.60 -23.05 3.12
C GLY A 76 -11.11 -23.38 3.23
N HIS A 77 -10.25 -22.71 2.50
CA HIS A 77 -8.81 -22.84 2.63
C HIS A 77 -8.28 -22.03 3.82
N LEU A 78 -7.19 -22.52 4.40
CA LEU A 78 -6.49 -21.78 5.43
C LEU A 78 -5.76 -20.58 4.81
N VAL A 79 -6.16 -19.40 5.20
CA VAL A 79 -5.45 -18.16 4.86
C VAL A 79 -4.48 -17.85 6.01
N ARG A 80 -3.20 -17.89 5.73
CA ARG A 80 -2.18 -17.36 6.65
C ARG A 80 -2.05 -15.88 6.44
N SER A 81 -1.93 -15.12 7.53
CA SER A 81 -1.69 -13.69 7.38
C SER A 81 -0.36 -13.44 6.68
N ASN A 82 -0.35 -12.50 5.72
CA ASN A 82 0.89 -11.92 5.26
C ASN A 82 1.56 -11.16 6.42
N ARG A 83 2.90 -11.15 6.43
CA ARG A 83 3.66 -10.30 7.35
C ARG A 83 3.84 -8.94 6.72
N LEU A 84 3.82 -7.90 7.55
CA LEU A 84 4.04 -6.53 7.11
C LEU A 84 5.02 -5.84 8.06
N TYR A 85 6.11 -5.32 7.49
CA TYR A 85 7.09 -4.51 8.19
C TYR A 85 7.05 -3.07 7.71
N LEU A 86 7.14 -2.15 8.66
CA LEU A 86 7.39 -0.74 8.40
C LEU A 86 8.87 -0.47 8.65
N ILE A 87 9.51 0.25 7.74
CA ILE A 87 10.91 0.64 7.85
C ILE A 87 10.97 2.17 7.85
N HIS A 88 11.47 2.74 8.93
CA HIS A 88 11.61 4.18 9.07
C HIS A 88 12.95 4.65 8.51
N TYR A 89 12.93 5.72 7.74
CA TYR A 89 14.10 6.40 7.22
C TYR A 89 14.30 7.75 7.96
N PRO A 90 15.53 8.15 8.33
CA PRO A 90 16.83 7.56 7.92
C PRO A 90 17.41 6.55 8.91
N ASP A 91 16.78 6.31 10.06
CA ASP A 91 17.35 5.49 11.11
C ASP A 91 17.35 3.98 10.80
N GLY A 92 16.53 3.55 9.86
CA GLY A 92 16.39 2.16 9.43
C GLY A 92 15.82 1.25 10.51
N MET A 93 15.03 1.80 11.42
CA MET A 93 14.28 1.00 12.38
C MET A 93 13.17 0.23 11.70
N ILE A 94 13.01 -1.03 12.09
CA ILE A 94 11.98 -1.92 11.57
C ILE A 94 10.93 -2.12 12.64
N TYR A 95 9.67 -2.04 12.23
CA TYR A 95 8.51 -2.26 13.08
C TYR A 95 7.59 -3.30 12.44
N GLU A 96 7.05 -4.20 13.25
CA GLU A 96 5.95 -5.08 12.91
C GLU A 96 4.72 -4.58 13.67
N PRO A 97 3.96 -3.64 13.08
CA PRO A 97 2.89 -2.93 13.81
C PRO A 97 1.72 -3.85 14.15
N VAL A 98 1.48 -4.86 13.35
CA VAL A 98 0.42 -5.84 13.55
C VAL A 98 0.99 -7.23 13.36
N HIS A 99 0.89 -8.06 14.38
CA HIS A 99 1.32 -9.46 14.28
C HIS A 99 0.37 -10.24 13.37
N SER A 100 0.94 -11.10 12.57
CA SER A 100 0.18 -11.98 11.68
C SER A 100 -0.67 -12.98 12.48
N ALA A 101 -1.90 -13.21 12.03
CA ALA A 101 -2.82 -14.19 12.59
C ALA A 101 -3.57 -14.93 11.48
N ASP A 102 -3.88 -16.21 11.67
CA ASP A 102 -4.61 -16.98 10.66
C ASP A 102 -5.98 -16.36 10.34
N GLY A 103 -6.34 -16.34 9.06
CA GLY A 103 -7.56 -15.72 8.57
C GLY A 103 -7.54 -14.20 8.57
N GLN A 104 -6.35 -13.59 8.56
CA GLN A 104 -6.16 -12.15 8.52
C GLN A 104 -5.37 -11.76 7.28
N TYR A 105 -5.59 -10.55 6.78
CA TYR A 105 -4.81 -9.92 5.71
C TYR A 105 -4.45 -8.47 6.06
N LEU A 106 -3.18 -8.12 5.84
CA LEU A 106 -2.65 -6.76 6.03
C LEU A 106 -2.51 -6.10 4.66
N GLY A 107 -3.31 -5.06 4.41
CA GLY A 107 -3.31 -4.33 3.14
C GLY A 107 -2.18 -3.31 3.03
N THR A 108 -2.10 -2.68 1.85
CA THR A 108 -1.10 -1.64 1.56
C THR A 108 -1.24 -0.46 2.51
N PRO A 109 -0.17 -0.08 3.23
CA PRO A 109 -0.20 1.05 4.14
C PRO A 109 -0.20 2.38 3.38
N VAL A 110 -0.74 3.42 4.03
CA VAL A 110 -0.71 4.80 3.55
C VAL A 110 -0.19 5.73 4.64
N TYR A 111 0.32 6.91 4.26
CA TYR A 111 0.73 7.95 5.20
C TYR A 111 -0.26 9.10 5.17
N ASP A 112 -0.89 9.44 6.31
CA ASP A 112 -1.96 10.45 6.39
C ASP A 112 -1.47 11.87 6.66
N GLY A 113 -0.16 12.10 6.55
CA GLY A 113 0.50 13.37 6.89
C GLY A 113 1.02 13.42 8.32
N SER A 114 0.63 12.50 9.19
CA SER A 114 1.07 12.41 10.58
C SER A 114 1.57 11.02 11.00
N SER A 115 1.02 9.98 10.41
CA SER A 115 1.24 8.60 10.83
C SER A 115 1.03 7.62 9.67
N VAL A 116 1.62 6.45 9.79
CA VAL A 116 1.30 5.34 8.89
C VAL A 116 -0.03 4.71 9.30
N VAL A 117 -0.92 4.53 8.33
CA VAL A 117 -2.22 3.89 8.52
C VAL A 117 -2.28 2.58 7.74
N LEU A 118 -2.82 1.57 8.39
CA LEU A 118 -2.86 0.18 7.93
C LEU A 118 -4.31 -0.29 7.76
N LEU A 119 -4.56 -1.05 6.71
CA LEU A 119 -5.79 -1.80 6.55
C LEU A 119 -5.57 -3.22 7.06
N VAL A 120 -6.42 -3.67 7.98
CA VAL A 120 -6.40 -5.03 8.53
C VAL A 120 -7.76 -5.67 8.31
N VAL A 121 -7.82 -6.74 7.55
CA VAL A 121 -9.05 -7.51 7.32
C VAL A 121 -8.93 -8.85 8.02
N SER A 122 -9.84 -9.15 8.93
CA SER A 122 -9.96 -10.45 9.58
C SER A 122 -11.18 -11.17 9.04
N PHE A 123 -10.96 -12.21 8.25
CA PHE A 123 -12.03 -13.04 7.70
C PHE A 123 -12.67 -13.90 8.80
N THR A 124 -11.86 -14.39 9.75
CA THR A 124 -12.34 -15.21 10.88
C THR A 124 -13.22 -14.43 11.83
N GLU A 125 -12.86 -13.17 12.11
CA GLU A 125 -13.67 -12.28 12.95
C GLU A 125 -14.76 -11.54 12.15
N SER A 126 -14.73 -11.62 10.82
CA SER A 126 -15.60 -10.89 9.90
C SER A 126 -15.57 -9.38 10.12
N VAL A 127 -14.37 -8.80 10.27
CA VAL A 127 -14.16 -7.37 10.50
C VAL A 127 -13.08 -6.78 9.61
N ILE A 128 -13.26 -5.50 9.31
CA ILE A 128 -12.27 -4.61 8.69
C ILE A 128 -11.86 -3.60 9.75
N ARG A 129 -10.55 -3.44 9.97
CA ARG A 129 -9.99 -2.45 10.90
C ARG A 129 -9.09 -1.49 10.16
N ILE A 130 -9.21 -0.22 10.49
CA ILE A 130 -8.27 0.83 10.07
C ILE A 130 -7.43 1.15 11.30
N MET A 131 -6.13 0.89 11.20
CA MET A 131 -5.18 0.99 12.31
C MET A 131 -4.16 2.09 12.03
N ARG A 132 -3.84 2.92 13.03
CA ARG A 132 -2.81 3.96 12.94
C ARG A 132 -1.60 3.56 13.75
N PHE A 133 -0.42 3.57 13.14
CA PHE A 133 0.84 3.33 13.83
C PHE A 133 1.41 4.66 14.36
N LEU A 134 1.50 4.75 15.68
CA LEU A 134 2.06 5.90 16.40
C LEU A 134 3.54 5.65 16.64
N HIS A 135 4.41 6.15 15.77
CA HIS A 135 5.83 5.89 15.76
C HIS A 135 6.51 6.22 17.08
N GLN A 136 6.22 7.37 17.69
CA GLN A 136 6.88 7.83 18.91
C GLN A 136 6.59 6.93 20.12
N GLN A 137 5.41 6.34 20.17
CA GLN A 137 4.98 5.43 21.24
C GLN A 137 5.23 3.96 20.89
N VAL A 138 5.54 3.67 19.60
CA VAL A 138 5.62 2.29 19.06
C VAL A 138 4.32 1.53 19.37
N GLU A 139 3.18 2.20 19.15
CA GLU A 139 1.85 1.71 19.49
C GLU A 139 0.94 1.76 18.25
N VAL A 140 -0.05 0.88 18.21
CA VAL A 140 -1.07 0.85 17.16
C VAL A 140 -2.43 1.18 17.76
N GLN A 141 -3.08 2.19 17.19
CA GLN A 141 -4.41 2.64 17.59
C GLN A 141 -5.45 2.27 16.54
N GLU A 142 -6.57 1.69 16.94
CA GLU A 142 -7.72 1.47 16.05
C GLU A 142 -8.41 2.82 15.77
N VAL A 143 -8.48 3.20 14.49
CA VAL A 143 -9.14 4.43 14.01
C VAL A 143 -10.61 4.15 13.71
N ALA A 144 -10.87 3.00 13.08
CA ALA A 144 -12.21 2.57 12.74
C ALA A 144 -12.29 1.04 12.67
N ARG A 145 -13.50 0.54 12.96
CA ARG A 145 -13.87 -0.87 12.84
C ARG A 145 -15.20 -0.99 12.10
N LEU A 146 -15.22 -1.80 11.05
CA LEU A 146 -16.41 -2.08 10.25
C LEU A 146 -16.64 -3.59 10.20
N PRO A 147 -17.89 -4.04 10.10
CA PRO A 147 -18.14 -5.43 9.77
C PRO A 147 -17.66 -5.73 8.34
N LEU A 148 -17.18 -6.93 8.08
CA LEU A 148 -16.78 -7.33 6.72
C LEU A 148 -17.96 -7.25 5.74
N SER A 149 -19.18 -7.41 6.22
CA SER A 149 -20.42 -7.22 5.45
C SER A 149 -20.69 -5.77 5.00
N ALA A 150 -19.88 -4.80 5.44
CA ALA A 150 -19.95 -3.43 4.92
C ALA A 150 -19.51 -3.36 3.43
N VAL A 151 -18.80 -4.39 2.95
CA VAL A 151 -18.42 -4.54 1.55
C VAL A 151 -18.98 -5.84 0.98
N LYS A 152 -19.24 -5.87 -0.33
CA LYS A 152 -19.68 -7.08 -1.01
C LYS A 152 -18.54 -8.11 -1.12
N ASP A 153 -17.36 -7.61 -1.37
CA ASP A 153 -16.08 -8.33 -1.46
C ASP A 153 -14.94 -7.34 -1.26
N CYS A 154 -13.71 -7.85 -1.15
CA CYS A 154 -12.52 -7.04 -0.93
C CYS A 154 -11.80 -6.62 -2.23
N TYR A 155 -12.44 -6.71 -3.38
CA TYR A 155 -11.84 -6.34 -4.65
C TYR A 155 -11.51 -4.84 -4.68
N ASN A 156 -10.22 -4.52 -4.89
CA ASN A 156 -9.70 -3.14 -4.84
C ASN A 156 -10.13 -2.36 -3.58
N LEU A 157 -10.23 -3.04 -2.44
CA LEU A 157 -10.46 -2.40 -1.16
C LEU A 157 -9.18 -1.77 -0.67
N MET A 158 -9.11 -0.43 -0.64
CA MET A 158 -7.88 0.32 -0.41
C MET A 158 -8.09 1.52 0.51
N LEU A 159 -7.04 1.87 1.24
CA LEU A 159 -6.96 3.16 1.95
C LEU A 159 -6.47 4.25 1.01
N HIS A 160 -7.06 5.44 1.17
CA HIS A 160 -6.61 6.69 0.57
C HIS A 160 -6.44 7.75 1.64
N THR A 161 -5.64 8.77 1.34
CA THR A 161 -5.38 9.91 2.23
C THR A 161 -5.95 11.20 1.63
N SER A 162 -6.02 12.27 2.45
CA SER A 162 -6.43 13.61 2.02
C SER A 162 -7.91 13.76 1.60
N PRO A 163 -8.88 13.39 2.42
CA PRO A 163 -8.82 12.84 3.77
C PRO A 163 -8.67 11.32 3.80
N LEU A 164 -8.28 10.78 4.95
CA LEU A 164 -8.20 9.34 5.16
C LEU A 164 -9.57 8.70 4.92
N SER A 165 -9.60 7.71 4.04
CA SER A 165 -10.83 7.03 3.65
C SER A 165 -10.54 5.58 3.23
N LEU A 166 -11.53 4.72 3.39
CA LEU A 166 -11.56 3.37 2.84
C LEU A 166 -12.45 3.36 1.62
N THR A 167 -11.93 2.94 0.49
CA THR A 167 -12.66 2.90 -0.77
C THR A 167 -12.62 1.50 -1.38
N ARG A 168 -13.55 1.26 -2.29
CA ARG A 168 -13.62 0.04 -3.09
C ARG A 168 -13.98 0.39 -4.54
N GLN A 169 -13.28 -0.22 -5.47
CA GLN A 169 -13.56 -0.07 -6.90
C GLN A 169 -13.70 -1.43 -7.55
N PRO A 170 -14.92 -2.03 -7.53
CA PRO A 170 -15.19 -3.31 -8.20
C PRO A 170 -15.20 -3.17 -9.73
N ASN A 171 -15.11 -4.32 -10.42
CA ASN A 171 -15.20 -4.38 -11.87
C ASN A 171 -16.66 -4.33 -12.40
N ASP A 172 -17.52 -3.54 -11.76
CA ASP A 172 -18.93 -3.40 -12.13
C ASP A 172 -19.31 -1.97 -12.56
N GLY A 173 -18.29 -1.15 -12.85
CA GLY A 173 -18.47 0.24 -13.25
C GLY A 173 -18.91 1.15 -12.09
N THR A 174 -18.61 0.78 -10.86
CA THR A 174 -18.91 1.60 -9.67
C THR A 174 -17.67 1.92 -8.86
N PHE A 175 -17.76 3.00 -8.10
CA PHE A 175 -16.80 3.39 -7.07
C PHE A 175 -17.54 3.61 -5.76
N GLU A 176 -16.98 3.12 -4.67
CA GLU A 176 -17.57 3.21 -3.33
C GLU A 176 -16.58 3.83 -2.36
N ILE A 177 -17.01 4.82 -1.60
CA ILE A 177 -16.39 5.20 -0.34
C ILE A 177 -17.12 4.40 0.74
N ILE A 178 -16.39 3.59 1.51
CA ILE A 178 -16.97 2.72 2.55
C ILE A 178 -16.93 3.41 3.91
N TRP A 179 -15.87 4.20 4.15
CA TRP A 179 -15.65 4.93 5.39
C TRP A 179 -14.83 6.21 5.08
N PRO A 180 -15.08 7.34 5.77
CA PRO A 180 -15.95 7.57 6.93
C PRO A 180 -17.44 7.72 6.60
N GLU A 181 -17.76 7.87 5.36
CA GLU A 181 -19.11 7.99 4.82
C GLU A 181 -19.38 6.87 3.81
N HIS A 182 -20.62 6.45 3.65
CA HIS A 182 -20.94 5.46 2.63
C HIS A 182 -21.55 6.14 1.41
N VAL A 183 -20.77 6.23 0.32
CA VAL A 183 -21.18 6.85 -0.95
C VAL A 183 -20.83 5.89 -2.08
N ARG A 184 -21.76 5.72 -3.02
CA ARG A 184 -21.58 4.90 -4.23
C ARG A 184 -22.04 5.69 -5.45
N PHE A 185 -21.24 5.62 -6.54
CA PHE A 185 -21.58 6.22 -7.81
C PHE A 185 -21.00 5.43 -8.98
N ALA A 186 -21.55 5.66 -10.17
CA ALA A 186 -21.06 5.04 -11.39
C ALA A 186 -19.78 5.73 -11.87
N ILE A 187 -18.84 4.93 -12.33
CA ILE A 187 -17.62 5.36 -13.02
C ILE A 187 -17.48 4.59 -14.33
N ASN A 188 -16.59 5.03 -15.21
CA ASN A 188 -16.24 4.30 -16.41
C ASN A 188 -15.21 3.22 -16.08
N ASP A 189 -15.20 2.10 -16.80
CA ASP A 189 -14.26 0.98 -16.62
C ASP A 189 -12.78 1.41 -16.77
N ARG A 190 -12.54 2.55 -17.43
CA ARG A 190 -11.19 3.11 -17.64
C ARG A 190 -10.79 4.15 -16.60
N GLU A 191 -11.67 4.45 -15.67
CA GLU A 191 -11.43 5.44 -14.63
C GLU A 191 -10.91 4.76 -13.37
N ALA A 192 -9.84 5.31 -12.80
CA ALA A 192 -9.30 4.89 -11.51
C ALA A 192 -9.07 6.11 -10.63
N LEU A 193 -9.43 6.01 -9.35
CA LEU A 193 -9.21 7.10 -8.40
C LEU A 193 -7.72 7.46 -8.37
N ASN A 194 -7.43 8.74 -8.60
CA ASN A 194 -6.09 9.29 -8.49
C ASN A 194 -5.87 9.91 -7.11
N PHE A 195 -6.69 10.88 -6.74
CA PHE A 195 -6.66 11.50 -5.41
C PHE A 195 -8.01 12.16 -5.09
N ARG A 196 -8.19 12.50 -3.82
CA ARG A 196 -9.30 13.29 -3.32
C ARG A 196 -8.79 14.66 -2.83
N ASP A 197 -9.53 15.73 -3.10
CA ASP A 197 -9.29 17.05 -2.54
C ASP A 197 -10.63 17.60 -1.99
N GLY A 198 -10.75 17.62 -0.66
CA GLY A 198 -11.97 18.01 0.02
C GLY A 198 -13.17 17.13 -0.37
N ASP A 199 -14.16 17.74 -1.04
CA ASP A 199 -15.38 17.09 -1.54
C ASP A 199 -15.27 16.57 -2.98
N LYS A 200 -14.12 16.75 -3.64
CA LYS A 200 -13.89 16.38 -5.03
C LYS A 200 -13.02 15.12 -5.13
N LEU A 201 -13.41 14.23 -6.02
CA LEU A 201 -12.63 13.05 -6.42
C LEU A 201 -12.10 13.26 -7.83
N TYR A 202 -10.81 12.99 -8.02
CA TYR A 202 -10.13 13.11 -9.29
C TYR A 202 -9.76 11.72 -9.79
N PHE A 203 -10.24 11.39 -10.99
CA PHE A 203 -10.00 10.09 -11.62
C PHE A 203 -9.03 10.25 -12.78
N ASN A 204 -8.09 9.32 -12.89
CA ASN A 204 -7.31 9.12 -14.09
C ASN A 204 -8.15 8.32 -15.07
N VAL A 205 -8.11 8.72 -16.34
CA VAL A 205 -8.75 7.98 -17.43
C VAL A 205 -7.66 7.30 -18.24
N TRP A 206 -7.74 5.99 -18.37
CA TRP A 206 -6.77 5.22 -19.14
C TRP A 206 -7.25 5.09 -20.58
N TYR A 207 -6.44 5.58 -21.52
CA TYR A 207 -6.67 5.41 -22.95
C TYR A 207 -5.65 4.42 -23.50
N GLU A 208 -6.10 3.27 -24.00
CA GLU A 208 -5.27 2.48 -24.87
C GLU A 208 -5.10 3.26 -26.17
N ALA A 209 -3.92 3.82 -26.40
CA ALA A 209 -3.54 4.30 -27.71
C ALA A 209 -3.46 3.07 -28.62
N CYS A 210 -4.44 2.91 -29.50
CA CYS A 210 -4.35 1.97 -30.60
C CYS A 210 -3.18 2.47 -31.46
N LEU A 211 -2.00 1.85 -31.33
CA LEU A 211 -0.95 1.99 -32.32
C LEU A 211 -1.48 1.36 -33.60
N LEU A 212 -2.08 2.18 -34.47
CA LEU A 212 -2.24 1.83 -35.87
C LEU A 212 -0.83 1.64 -36.43
N TYR A 213 -0.39 0.39 -36.49
CA TYR A 213 0.68 0.01 -37.38
C TYR A 213 0.17 0.26 -38.80
N THR A 214 0.45 1.42 -39.34
CA THR A 214 0.47 1.59 -40.78
C THR A 214 1.70 0.84 -41.26
N SER A 215 1.51 -0.41 -41.65
CA SER A 215 2.47 -1.08 -42.51
C SER A 215 2.45 -0.37 -43.85
N ASP A 216 3.23 0.64 -44.04
CA ASP A 216 3.64 1.06 -45.36
C ASP A 216 4.56 -0.03 -45.92
N ALA A 217 3.95 -1.07 -46.45
CA ALA A 217 4.61 -1.88 -47.44
C ALA A 217 4.70 -1.02 -48.69
N ALA A 218 5.79 -0.29 -48.85
CA ALA A 218 6.18 0.21 -50.13
C ALA A 218 6.71 -0.99 -50.91
N ASP A 219 5.87 -1.48 -51.81
CA ASP A 219 6.32 -2.23 -52.97
C ASP A 219 7.09 -1.29 -53.88
N ASP A 220 8.36 -1.63 -54.17
CA ASP A 220 8.99 -1.51 -55.47
C ASP A 220 10.16 -2.51 -55.58
#